data_7b9982a0ce58569b501450007d9ceb13
#
_entry.id   7b9982a0ce58569b501450007d9ceb13
#
_cell.length_a   1.000
_cell.length_b   1.000
_cell.length_c   1.000
_cell.angle_alpha   90.00
_cell.angle_beta   90.00
_cell.angle_gamma   90.00
#
_symmetry.space_group_name_H-M   'P 1'
#
loop_
_entity.id
_entity.type
_entity.pdbx_description
1 polymer ?
#
loop_
_entity_poly.entity_id
_entity_poly.type
_entity_poly.pdbx_seq_one_letter_code
_entity_poly.pdbx_strand_id
1 'polypeptide(L)'
;MFDIILADVPCSGEGMFRKDPESINQWSMGNVKQCQHLQRDIIETIWPCLRPGGILVYSTCTFNIHENEENIAWIAEELGATSIEIEIEKRWNILSQLTGTHPCYRFLPGVTKGEGLFVAVLRKSGDTSSKSLSQKRKTNNIFPNVISHGPLPDVVKGKTSTPHVSKVLSLDFIKKDYQSCDLCWREAISYLQGQSIILDAKYNKGFVTLTYKYLPIGICKNLGNRANNLYPQSWRIRTTHVPQEETTIFKI
;
A
#
# COMPACT_ATOMS: atom_id res chain seq x y z
N MET A 1 -16.45 -4.80 -2.75
CA MET A 1 -15.64 -5.95 -2.31
C MET A 1 -14.26 -5.83 -2.91
N PHE A 2 -13.24 -6.15 -2.16
CA PHE A 2 -11.83 -6.09 -2.56
C PHE A 2 -11.32 -7.48 -2.93
N ASP A 3 -10.37 -7.55 -3.84
CA ASP A 3 -9.66 -8.78 -4.21
C ASP A 3 -8.60 -9.12 -3.17
N ILE A 4 -7.95 -8.09 -2.61
CA ILE A 4 -6.89 -8.21 -1.60
C ILE A 4 -7.15 -7.16 -0.52
N ILE A 5 -7.02 -7.54 0.73
CA ILE A 5 -6.97 -6.65 1.89
C ILE A 5 -5.63 -6.86 2.59
N LEU A 6 -4.88 -5.78 2.79
CA LEU A 6 -3.72 -5.75 3.67
C LEU A 6 -4.17 -5.15 5.01
N ALA A 7 -4.11 -5.94 6.06
CA ALA A 7 -4.45 -5.55 7.42
C ALA A 7 -3.18 -5.53 8.28
N ASP A 8 -2.54 -4.36 8.35
CA ASP A 8 -1.50 -4.07 9.32
C ASP A 8 -2.18 -3.57 10.60
N VAL A 9 -2.43 -4.50 11.52
CA VAL A 9 -3.30 -4.26 12.66
C VAL A 9 -2.53 -3.68 13.86
N PRO A 10 -3.16 -2.81 14.69
CA PRO A 10 -2.54 -2.33 15.91
C PRO A 10 -2.19 -3.52 16.82
N CYS A 11 -1.04 -3.47 17.46
CA CYS A 11 -0.52 -4.56 18.26
C CYS A 11 0.22 -4.06 19.50
N SER A 12 0.64 -4.97 20.39
CA SER A 12 1.37 -4.65 21.64
C SER A 12 2.77 -4.05 21.40
N GLY A 13 3.26 -4.09 20.15
CA GLY A 13 4.40 -3.29 19.71
C GLY A 13 5.79 -3.78 20.15
N GLU A 14 5.97 -5.09 20.34
CA GLU A 14 7.27 -5.67 20.73
C GLU A 14 8.41 -5.32 19.76
N GLY A 15 8.11 -5.12 18.48
CA GLY A 15 9.07 -4.65 17.48
C GLY A 15 9.55 -3.21 17.69
N MET A 16 8.86 -2.44 18.54
CA MET A 16 9.25 -1.08 18.88
C MET A 16 10.24 -0.97 20.04
N PHE A 17 10.43 -2.05 20.81
CA PHE A 17 11.26 -2.03 22.04
C PHE A 17 12.68 -1.50 21.81
N ARG A 18 13.23 -1.73 20.65
CA ARG A 18 14.57 -1.25 20.30
C ARG A 18 14.60 0.24 19.95
N LYS A 19 13.52 0.78 19.41
CA LYS A 19 13.43 2.19 18.97
C LYS A 19 12.88 3.10 20.03
N ASP A 20 11.94 2.59 20.80
CA ASP A 20 11.22 3.34 21.82
C ASP A 20 11.21 2.54 23.14
N PRO A 21 12.11 2.87 24.07
CA PRO A 21 12.15 2.22 25.39
C PRO A 21 10.86 2.37 26.19
N GLU A 22 10.08 3.42 25.96
CA GLU A 22 8.80 3.62 26.64
C GLU A 22 7.78 2.54 26.28
N SER A 23 7.87 1.98 25.08
CA SER A 23 7.01 0.86 24.65
C SER A 23 7.20 -0.40 25.50
N ILE A 24 8.39 -0.58 26.12
CA ILE A 24 8.66 -1.68 27.06
C ILE A 24 7.83 -1.50 28.34
N ASN A 25 7.74 -0.28 28.86
CA ASN A 25 6.99 0.05 30.06
C ASN A 25 5.47 -0.11 29.87
N GLN A 26 5.00 0.11 28.65
CA GLN A 26 3.57 -0.01 28.28
C GLN A 26 3.16 -1.45 27.98
N TRP A 27 4.13 -2.33 27.72
CA TRP A 27 3.84 -3.73 27.41
C TRP A 27 3.38 -4.50 28.64
N SER A 28 2.32 -5.30 28.47
CA SER A 28 1.84 -6.23 29.50
C SER A 28 0.99 -7.33 28.84
N MET A 29 0.85 -8.46 29.50
CA MET A 29 -0.07 -9.52 29.05
C MET A 29 -1.52 -9.04 28.95
N GLY A 30 -1.93 -8.08 29.78
CA GLY A 30 -3.24 -7.43 29.65
C GLY A 30 -3.37 -6.66 28.35
N ASN A 31 -2.36 -5.87 27.96
CA ASN A 31 -2.33 -5.15 26.70
C ASN A 31 -2.27 -6.10 25.50
N VAL A 32 -1.49 -7.18 25.56
CA VAL A 32 -1.45 -8.22 24.51
C VAL A 32 -2.85 -8.78 24.25
N LYS A 33 -3.60 -9.14 25.29
CA LYS A 33 -4.97 -9.66 25.16
C LYS A 33 -5.93 -8.61 24.63
N GLN A 34 -5.84 -7.36 25.03
CA GLN A 34 -6.64 -6.26 24.50
C GLN A 34 -6.36 -6.05 23.00
N CYS A 35 -5.10 -6.06 22.61
CA CYS A 35 -4.71 -5.98 21.19
C CYS A 35 -5.25 -7.17 20.40
N GLN A 36 -5.13 -8.39 20.93
CA GLN A 36 -5.69 -9.59 20.30
C GLN A 36 -7.18 -9.45 20.00
N HIS A 37 -7.97 -8.99 20.99
CA HIS A 37 -9.41 -8.76 20.78
C HIS A 37 -9.66 -7.67 19.74
N LEU A 38 -9.00 -6.53 19.85
CA LEU A 38 -9.15 -5.44 18.89
C LEU A 38 -8.80 -5.87 17.46
N GLN A 39 -7.76 -6.69 17.29
CA GLN A 39 -7.36 -7.25 16.01
C GLN A 39 -8.48 -8.11 15.40
N ARG A 40 -9.10 -8.96 16.22
CA ARG A 40 -10.25 -9.79 15.81
C ARG A 40 -11.44 -8.93 15.38
N ASP A 41 -11.79 -7.94 16.17
CA ASP A 41 -12.87 -6.98 15.85
C ASP A 41 -12.63 -6.26 14.51
N ILE A 42 -11.39 -5.84 14.26
CA ILE A 42 -11.00 -5.23 12.99
C ILE A 42 -11.17 -6.20 11.85
N ILE A 43 -10.66 -7.42 12.00
CA ILE A 43 -10.76 -8.45 10.94
C ILE A 43 -12.22 -8.81 10.67
N GLU A 44 -13.06 -9.01 11.70
CA GLU A 44 -14.50 -9.25 11.52
C GLU A 44 -15.18 -8.11 10.75
N THR A 45 -14.83 -6.87 11.08
CA THR A 45 -15.40 -5.68 10.43
C THR A 45 -15.04 -5.59 8.95
N ILE A 46 -13.81 -5.92 8.58
CA ILE A 46 -13.34 -5.82 7.19
C ILE A 46 -13.61 -7.09 6.38
N TRP A 47 -13.85 -8.23 7.03
CA TRP A 47 -14.06 -9.53 6.37
C TRP A 47 -15.19 -9.54 5.33
N PRO A 48 -16.36 -8.90 5.57
CA PRO A 48 -17.39 -8.78 4.54
C PRO A 48 -16.96 -7.98 3.30
N CYS A 49 -15.95 -7.13 3.44
CA CYS A 49 -15.42 -6.33 2.34
C CYS A 49 -14.53 -7.13 1.39
N LEU A 50 -13.97 -8.25 1.86
CA LEU A 50 -13.18 -9.17 1.05
C LEU A 50 -14.13 -10.08 0.26
N ARG A 51 -13.91 -10.19 -1.07
CA ARG A 51 -14.73 -11.09 -1.89
C ARG A 51 -14.44 -12.57 -1.58
N PRO A 52 -15.36 -13.48 -1.88
CA PRO A 52 -15.04 -14.91 -1.90
C PRO A 52 -13.84 -15.20 -2.78
N GLY A 53 -12.89 -16.04 -2.33
CA GLY A 53 -11.62 -16.30 -2.99
C GLY A 53 -10.61 -15.17 -2.92
N GLY A 54 -10.93 -14.03 -2.28
CA GLY A 54 -10.01 -12.92 -2.05
C GLY A 54 -8.93 -13.24 -1.02
N ILE A 55 -7.89 -12.42 -0.99
CA ILE A 55 -6.71 -12.63 -0.14
C ILE A 55 -6.68 -11.60 0.98
N LEU A 56 -6.53 -12.07 2.20
CA LEU A 56 -6.16 -11.28 3.36
C LEU A 56 -4.66 -11.44 3.63
N VAL A 57 -3.93 -10.34 3.68
CA VAL A 57 -2.58 -10.28 4.22
C VAL A 57 -2.69 -9.66 5.61
N TYR A 58 -2.43 -10.45 6.63
CA TYR A 58 -2.42 -10.03 8.03
C TYR A 58 -1.00 -9.73 8.46
N SER A 59 -0.75 -8.59 9.12
CA SER A 59 0.55 -8.25 9.64
C SER A 59 0.49 -7.56 11.01
N THR A 60 1.53 -7.78 11.82
CA THR A 60 1.77 -7.10 13.08
C THR A 60 3.26 -6.79 13.23
N CYS A 61 3.61 -5.84 14.09
CA CYS A 61 5.00 -5.61 14.51
C CYS A 61 5.32 -6.26 15.87
N THR A 62 4.54 -7.24 16.32
CA THR A 62 4.78 -7.96 17.57
C THR A 62 5.24 -9.40 17.34
N PHE A 63 5.73 -10.08 18.38
CA PHE A 63 6.32 -11.43 18.27
C PHE A 63 5.60 -12.49 19.07
N ASN A 64 4.65 -12.13 19.95
CA ASN A 64 3.93 -13.10 20.76
C ASN A 64 2.95 -13.93 19.91
N ILE A 65 2.65 -15.13 20.39
CA ILE A 65 1.76 -16.07 19.69
C ILE A 65 0.30 -15.66 19.75
N HIS A 66 -0.11 -14.91 20.78
CA HIS A 66 -1.51 -14.55 20.98
C HIS A 66 -2.04 -13.63 19.91
N GLU A 67 -1.26 -12.61 19.56
CA GLU A 67 -1.62 -11.65 18.53
C GLU A 67 -1.33 -12.18 17.11
N ASN A 68 -0.54 -13.22 17.00
CA ASN A 68 -0.03 -13.77 15.75
C ASN A 68 -0.71 -15.12 15.43
N GLU A 69 -0.11 -16.24 15.75
CA GLU A 69 -0.57 -17.57 15.35
C GLU A 69 -2.00 -17.89 15.85
N GLU A 70 -2.36 -17.50 17.07
CA GLU A 70 -3.71 -17.73 17.58
C GLU A 70 -4.76 -16.93 16.82
N ASN A 71 -4.43 -15.73 16.36
CA ASN A 71 -5.33 -14.97 15.49
C ASN A 71 -5.45 -15.58 14.09
N ILE A 72 -4.35 -16.13 13.55
CA ILE A 72 -4.40 -16.81 12.25
C ILE A 72 -5.23 -18.09 12.33
N ALA A 73 -5.08 -18.85 13.39
CA ALA A 73 -5.91 -20.03 13.64
C ALA A 73 -7.40 -19.64 13.76
N TRP A 74 -7.70 -18.62 14.56
CA TRP A 74 -9.05 -18.09 14.71
C TRP A 74 -9.66 -17.59 13.37
N ILE A 75 -8.91 -16.87 12.55
CA ILE A 75 -9.39 -16.43 11.22
C ILE A 75 -9.69 -17.65 10.33
N ALA A 76 -8.86 -18.67 10.39
CA ALA A 76 -9.04 -19.88 9.60
C ALA A 76 -10.30 -20.66 10.06
N GLU A 77 -10.48 -20.83 11.36
CA GLU A 77 -11.55 -21.64 11.97
C GLU A 77 -12.89 -20.92 11.96
N GLU A 78 -12.94 -19.68 12.47
CA GLU A 78 -14.19 -18.96 12.67
C GLU A 78 -14.67 -18.23 11.42
N LEU A 79 -13.76 -17.71 10.61
CA LEU A 79 -14.11 -16.97 9.39
C LEU A 79 -13.99 -17.82 8.12
N GLY A 80 -13.63 -19.11 8.25
CA GLY A 80 -13.56 -20.04 7.13
C GLY A 80 -12.49 -19.66 6.11
N ALA A 81 -11.30 -19.26 6.56
CA ALA A 81 -10.20 -18.96 5.67
C ALA A 81 -9.25 -20.15 5.51
N THR A 82 -8.54 -20.20 4.38
CA THR A 82 -7.45 -21.14 4.13
C THR A 82 -6.14 -20.39 4.09
N SER A 83 -5.17 -20.81 4.90
CA SER A 83 -3.82 -20.23 4.87
C SER A 83 -3.11 -20.56 3.56
N ILE A 84 -2.38 -19.59 3.03
CA ILE A 84 -1.59 -19.74 1.81
C ILE A 84 -0.12 -19.83 2.19
N GLU A 85 0.52 -20.90 1.78
CA GLU A 85 1.97 -21.03 1.90
C GLU A 85 2.66 -20.22 0.79
N ILE A 86 3.64 -19.38 1.18
CA ILE A 86 4.46 -18.60 0.28
C ILE A 86 5.85 -19.22 0.24
N GLU A 87 6.33 -19.54 -0.94
CA GLU A 87 7.68 -20.01 -1.12
C GLU A 87 8.67 -18.89 -0.78
N ILE A 88 9.57 -19.17 0.18
CA ILE A 88 10.60 -18.23 0.65
C ILE A 88 11.99 -18.80 0.42
N GLU A 89 12.90 -17.95 0.00
CA GLU A 89 14.30 -18.35 -0.16
C GLU A 89 14.99 -18.46 1.21
N LYS A 90 15.69 -19.54 1.46
CA LYS A 90 16.43 -19.78 2.72
C LYS A 90 17.38 -18.63 3.10
N ARG A 91 17.97 -17.95 2.10
CA ARG A 91 18.87 -16.81 2.32
C ARG A 91 18.20 -15.60 2.97
N TRP A 92 16.88 -15.52 2.96
CA TRP A 92 16.15 -14.41 3.57
C TRP A 92 16.04 -14.56 5.10
N ASN A 93 16.37 -15.74 5.63
CA ASN A 93 16.34 -16.04 7.06
C ASN A 93 14.97 -15.70 7.73
N ILE A 94 13.89 -15.86 6.99
CA ILE A 94 12.53 -15.69 7.51
C ILE A 94 12.16 -16.96 8.25
N LEU A 95 11.70 -16.82 9.49
CA LEU A 95 11.30 -17.96 10.31
C LEU A 95 9.82 -18.29 10.08
N SER A 96 9.49 -19.57 10.25
CA SER A 96 8.11 -20.06 10.22
C SER A 96 7.37 -19.78 11.53
N GLN A 97 6.12 -20.22 11.60
CA GLN A 97 5.29 -20.17 12.81
C GLN A 97 5.95 -20.87 14.01
N LEU A 98 5.66 -20.38 15.21
CA LEU A 98 6.13 -21.01 16.46
C LEU A 98 5.19 -22.12 16.93
N THR A 99 3.91 -22.01 16.61
CA THR A 99 2.87 -22.97 17.03
C THR A 99 1.83 -23.13 15.91
N GLY A 100 1.06 -24.22 15.98
CA GLY A 100 -0.03 -24.48 15.04
C GLY A 100 0.47 -25.01 13.68
N THR A 101 -0.46 -25.10 12.74
CA THR A 101 -0.24 -25.67 11.39
C THR A 101 -0.38 -24.66 10.27
N HIS A 102 -0.81 -23.43 10.58
CA HIS A 102 -0.99 -22.39 9.58
C HIS A 102 0.33 -21.72 9.22
N PRO A 103 0.72 -21.66 7.95
CA PRO A 103 1.94 -21.00 7.51
C PRO A 103 1.94 -19.51 7.93
N CYS A 104 2.98 -19.10 8.63
CA CYS A 104 3.24 -17.74 9.03
C CYS A 104 4.72 -17.39 8.84
N TYR A 105 5.02 -16.12 8.70
CA TYR A 105 6.34 -15.60 8.35
C TYR A 105 6.79 -14.57 9.39
N ARG A 106 7.92 -14.84 10.04
CA ARG A 106 8.48 -14.04 11.10
C ARG A 106 9.81 -13.42 10.69
N PHE A 107 9.82 -12.11 10.65
CA PHE A 107 11.00 -11.30 10.35
C PHE A 107 11.56 -10.79 11.67
N LEU A 108 12.44 -11.55 12.31
CA LEU A 108 12.94 -11.20 13.64
C LEU A 108 14.19 -10.31 13.56
N PRO A 109 14.28 -9.27 14.41
CA PRO A 109 15.51 -8.47 14.53
C PRO A 109 16.72 -9.34 14.86
N GLY A 110 17.84 -9.07 14.19
CA GLY A 110 19.06 -9.85 14.33
C GLY A 110 19.11 -11.13 13.48
N VAL A 111 17.98 -11.60 12.95
CA VAL A 111 17.88 -12.73 12.02
C VAL A 111 17.63 -12.23 10.60
N THR A 112 16.62 -11.39 10.42
CA THR A 112 16.36 -10.67 9.19
C THR A 112 16.77 -9.21 9.31
N LYS A 113 17.02 -8.53 8.17
CA LYS A 113 17.25 -7.08 8.18
C LYS A 113 15.92 -6.37 8.38
N GLY A 114 15.73 -5.71 9.51
CA GLY A 114 14.51 -4.97 9.81
C GLY A 114 14.26 -4.84 11.32
N GLU A 115 13.11 -4.22 11.64
CA GLU A 115 12.72 -3.95 13.02
C GLU A 115 11.82 -5.06 13.60
N GLY A 116 11.41 -5.97 12.76
CA GLY A 116 10.50 -7.05 13.11
C GLY A 116 9.14 -6.88 12.46
N LEU A 117 8.64 -8.00 11.93
CA LEU A 117 7.33 -8.08 11.32
C LEU A 117 6.84 -9.53 11.44
N PHE A 118 5.55 -9.69 11.65
CA PHE A 118 4.84 -10.95 11.43
C PHE A 118 3.91 -10.79 10.24
N VAL A 119 3.85 -11.81 9.38
CA VAL A 119 2.95 -11.83 8.22
C VAL A 119 2.32 -13.20 8.08
N ALA A 120 1.04 -13.22 7.76
CA ALA A 120 0.33 -14.41 7.29
C ALA A 120 -0.57 -14.07 6.10
N VAL A 121 -0.75 -15.01 5.20
CA VAL A 121 -1.57 -14.84 4.00
C VAL A 121 -2.68 -15.88 4.01
N LEU A 122 -3.92 -15.40 3.92
CA LEU A 122 -5.10 -16.27 3.97
C LEU A 122 -6.02 -15.98 2.78
N ARG A 123 -6.71 -17.02 2.33
CA ARG A 123 -7.73 -16.94 1.30
C ARG A 123 -9.11 -17.12 1.91
N LYS A 124 -10.02 -16.21 1.65
CA LYS A 124 -11.42 -16.36 2.04
C LYS A 124 -12.07 -17.47 1.23
N SER A 125 -12.71 -18.43 1.92
CA SER A 125 -13.46 -19.51 1.28
C SER A 125 -14.61 -18.99 0.42
N GLY A 126 -14.99 -19.73 -0.60
CA GLY A 126 -16.09 -19.42 -1.51
C GLY A 126 -15.69 -19.52 -2.97
N ASP A 127 -16.66 -19.81 -3.82
CA ASP A 127 -16.44 -19.97 -5.25
C ASP A 127 -16.02 -18.68 -5.94
N THR A 128 -14.87 -18.72 -6.57
CA THR A 128 -14.45 -17.74 -7.57
C THR A 128 -15.11 -18.02 -8.92
N SER A 129 -16.39 -18.41 -8.94
CA SER A 129 -17.08 -18.57 -10.23
C SER A 129 -16.98 -17.25 -10.96
N SER A 130 -16.09 -17.24 -11.92
CA SER A 130 -15.75 -16.16 -12.83
C SER A 130 -16.99 -15.77 -13.64
N LYS A 131 -17.84 -14.96 -13.04
CA LYS A 131 -18.67 -14.07 -13.86
C LYS A 131 -17.75 -12.96 -14.31
N SER A 132 -17.43 -13.01 -15.59
CA SER A 132 -16.54 -12.09 -16.31
C SER A 132 -16.67 -10.65 -15.80
N LEU A 133 -15.53 -10.00 -15.64
CA LEU A 133 -15.35 -8.58 -15.28
C LEU A 133 -16.02 -7.56 -16.24
N SER A 134 -16.97 -7.98 -17.07
CA SER A 134 -17.67 -7.13 -18.06
C SER A 134 -19.01 -6.56 -17.56
N GLN A 135 -19.49 -6.91 -16.37
CA GLN A 135 -20.64 -6.21 -15.81
C GLN A 135 -20.18 -4.88 -15.21
N LYS A 136 -20.61 -3.76 -15.84
CA LYS A 136 -20.57 -2.43 -15.24
C LYS A 136 -20.97 -2.57 -13.78
N ARG A 137 -20.00 -2.41 -12.87
CA ARG A 137 -20.24 -2.41 -11.43
C ARG A 137 -21.29 -1.33 -11.15
N LYS A 138 -22.54 -1.71 -10.94
CA LYS A 138 -23.48 -0.87 -10.21
C LYS A 138 -22.84 -0.74 -8.83
N THR A 139 -22.30 0.42 -8.54
CA THR A 139 -21.75 0.76 -7.22
C THR A 139 -22.90 0.78 -6.24
N ASN A 140 -23.27 -0.38 -5.71
CA ASN A 140 -24.00 -0.41 -4.48
C ASN A 140 -23.02 0.15 -3.45
N ASN A 141 -23.32 1.29 -2.87
CA ASN A 141 -22.53 1.93 -1.82
C ASN A 141 -22.43 0.98 -0.62
N ILE A 142 -21.44 0.09 -0.66
CA ILE A 142 -21.09 -0.82 0.44
C ILE A 142 -20.53 0.00 1.61
N PHE A 143 -20.02 1.18 1.31
CA PHE A 143 -19.49 2.13 2.29
C PHE A 143 -20.31 3.41 2.26
N PRO A 144 -21.34 3.55 3.13
CA PRO A 144 -22.20 4.74 3.15
C PRO A 144 -21.45 6.03 3.46
N ASN A 145 -20.24 5.94 4.02
CA ASN A 145 -19.40 7.08 4.40
C ASN A 145 -18.26 7.37 3.43
N VAL A 146 -18.22 6.72 2.26
CA VAL A 146 -17.22 7.06 1.24
C VAL A 146 -17.56 8.40 0.61
N ILE A 147 -16.70 9.39 0.84
CA ILE A 147 -16.89 10.76 0.39
C ILE A 147 -16.61 10.92 -1.12
N SER A 148 -15.72 10.08 -1.68
CA SER A 148 -15.33 10.14 -3.08
C SER A 148 -14.88 8.77 -3.61
N HIS A 149 -15.22 8.50 -4.87
CA HIS A 149 -14.77 7.32 -5.61
C HIS A 149 -13.95 7.77 -6.83
N GLY A 150 -12.86 7.05 -7.10
CA GLY A 150 -12.02 7.30 -8.26
C GLY A 150 -11.18 8.58 -8.15
N PRO A 151 -10.70 9.09 -9.29
CA PRO A 151 -9.87 10.28 -9.31
C PRO A 151 -10.63 11.51 -8.80
N LEU A 152 -9.94 12.36 -8.07
CA LEU A 152 -10.50 13.64 -7.64
C LEU A 152 -10.81 14.51 -8.86
N PRO A 153 -11.87 15.36 -8.77
CA PRO A 153 -12.25 16.23 -9.86
C PRO A 153 -11.16 17.26 -10.18
N ASP A 154 -11.16 17.73 -11.41
CA ASP A 154 -10.27 18.80 -11.85
C ASP A 154 -10.51 20.06 -11.02
N VAL A 155 -9.42 20.79 -10.72
CA VAL A 155 -9.48 22.06 -9.99
C VAL A 155 -9.87 23.16 -10.97
N VAL A 156 -11.06 23.71 -10.83
CA VAL A 156 -11.57 24.80 -11.67
C VAL A 156 -11.31 26.15 -11.01
N LYS A 157 -10.55 27.04 -11.69
CA LYS A 157 -10.34 28.42 -11.28
C LYS A 157 -10.74 29.34 -12.44
N GLY A 158 -11.90 30.01 -12.31
CA GLY A 158 -12.47 30.81 -13.37
C GLY A 158 -12.75 29.97 -14.62
N LYS A 159 -12.17 30.34 -15.75
CA LYS A 159 -12.31 29.61 -17.03
C LYS A 159 -11.25 28.50 -17.20
N THR A 160 -10.36 28.29 -16.25
CA THR A 160 -9.25 27.32 -16.37
C THR A 160 -9.55 26.09 -15.53
N SER A 161 -9.57 24.92 -16.17
CA SER A 161 -9.59 23.61 -15.53
C SER A 161 -8.18 23.05 -15.47
N THR A 162 -7.78 22.59 -14.28
CA THR A 162 -6.48 21.95 -14.06
C THR A 162 -6.72 20.53 -13.58
N PRO A 163 -6.22 19.50 -14.31
CA PRO A 163 -6.42 18.12 -13.91
C PRO A 163 -5.76 17.84 -12.57
N HIS A 164 -6.48 17.12 -11.70
CA HIS A 164 -5.92 16.65 -10.45
C HIS A 164 -4.96 15.48 -10.71
N VAL A 165 -3.84 15.43 -9.98
CA VAL A 165 -2.81 14.39 -10.17
C VAL A 165 -3.34 12.97 -10.03
N SER A 166 -4.34 12.74 -9.18
CA SER A 166 -4.98 11.43 -9.02
C SER A 166 -5.58 10.87 -10.30
N LYS A 167 -5.89 11.74 -11.28
CA LYS A 167 -6.42 11.33 -12.58
C LYS A 167 -5.40 10.51 -13.36
N VAL A 168 -4.15 10.96 -13.41
CA VAL A 168 -3.07 10.25 -14.13
C VAL A 168 -2.52 9.06 -13.35
N LEU A 169 -2.76 9.01 -12.03
CA LEU A 169 -2.38 7.89 -11.17
C LEU A 169 -3.49 6.82 -11.06
N SER A 170 -4.66 7.07 -11.64
CA SER A 170 -5.77 6.11 -11.66
C SER A 170 -5.48 4.94 -12.59
N LEU A 171 -5.94 3.75 -12.22
CA LEU A 171 -5.90 2.57 -13.10
C LEU A 171 -6.73 2.74 -14.38
N ASP A 172 -7.74 3.62 -14.35
CA ASP A 172 -8.60 3.94 -15.49
C ASP A 172 -8.02 5.03 -16.40
N PHE A 173 -6.78 5.50 -16.11
CA PHE A 173 -6.15 6.56 -16.87
C PHE A 173 -5.81 6.10 -18.28
N ILE A 174 -6.35 6.81 -19.28
CA ILE A 174 -6.05 6.57 -20.68
C ILE A 174 -4.82 7.40 -21.05
N LYS A 175 -3.68 6.73 -21.28
CA LYS A 175 -2.38 7.37 -21.60
C LYS A 175 -2.42 8.34 -22.80
N LYS A 176 -3.49 8.31 -23.62
CA LYS A 176 -3.64 9.17 -24.80
C LYS A 176 -4.18 10.56 -24.50
N ASP A 177 -4.69 10.82 -23.29
CA ASP A 177 -5.29 12.10 -22.94
C ASP A 177 -4.27 13.25 -22.88
N TYR A 178 -3.03 12.94 -22.54
CA TYR A 178 -1.93 13.90 -22.45
C TYR A 178 -0.66 13.34 -23.05
N GLN A 179 0.22 14.23 -23.55
CA GLN A 179 1.58 13.80 -23.89
C GLN A 179 2.27 13.24 -22.64
N SER A 180 3.15 12.25 -22.84
CA SER A 180 3.86 11.60 -21.75
C SER A 180 5.37 11.86 -21.88
N CYS A 181 6.00 12.25 -20.78
CA CYS A 181 7.44 12.44 -20.67
C CYS A 181 8.00 11.49 -19.62
N ASP A 182 8.89 10.58 -20.04
CA ASP A 182 9.59 9.70 -19.11
C ASP A 182 10.81 10.41 -18.56
N LEU A 183 10.88 10.50 -17.24
CA LEU A 183 11.92 11.24 -16.52
C LEU A 183 13.06 10.31 -16.10
N CYS A 184 14.27 10.83 -16.05
CA CYS A 184 15.35 10.16 -15.34
C CYS A 184 15.13 10.19 -13.82
N TRP A 185 15.90 9.38 -13.07
CA TRP A 185 15.78 9.28 -11.60
C TRP A 185 15.83 10.65 -10.91
N ARG A 186 16.80 11.49 -11.26
CA ARG A 186 16.98 12.82 -10.65
C ARG A 186 15.81 13.75 -10.90
N GLU A 187 15.30 13.77 -12.12
CA GLU A 187 14.16 14.59 -12.50
C GLU A 187 12.87 14.12 -11.81
N ALA A 188 12.68 12.80 -11.72
CA ALA A 188 11.54 12.21 -11.01
C ALA A 188 11.55 12.60 -9.53
N ILE A 189 12.69 12.50 -8.85
CA ILE A 189 12.84 12.93 -7.46
C ILE A 189 12.59 14.44 -7.32
N SER A 190 13.18 15.27 -8.18
CA SER A 190 12.97 16.72 -8.18
C SER A 190 11.49 17.06 -8.34
N TYR A 191 10.79 16.35 -9.22
CA TYR A 191 9.35 16.50 -9.38
C TYR A 191 8.59 16.14 -8.10
N LEU A 192 8.89 15.00 -7.50
CA LEU A 192 8.23 14.53 -6.26
C LEU A 192 8.56 15.42 -5.05
N GLN A 193 9.68 16.15 -5.07
CA GLN A 193 10.01 17.20 -4.10
C GLN A 193 9.27 18.52 -4.38
N GLY A 194 8.55 18.60 -5.50
CA GLY A 194 7.76 19.77 -5.87
C GLY A 194 8.53 20.84 -6.62
N GLN A 195 9.71 20.54 -7.12
CA GLN A 195 10.51 21.46 -7.92
C GLN A 195 9.96 21.59 -9.35
N SER A 196 10.25 22.72 -9.98
CA SER A 196 9.94 22.93 -11.41
C SER A 196 10.83 22.05 -12.27
N ILE A 197 10.27 21.57 -13.40
CA ILE A 197 10.98 20.76 -14.36
C ILE A 197 11.11 21.56 -15.66
N ILE A 198 12.18 21.31 -16.39
CA ILE A 198 12.35 21.81 -17.76
C ILE A 198 12.12 20.62 -18.68
N LEU A 199 11.17 20.76 -19.59
CA LEU A 199 10.89 19.76 -20.61
C LEU A 199 11.53 20.12 -21.94
N ASP A 200 11.89 19.10 -22.72
CA ASP A 200 12.42 19.29 -24.07
C ASP A 200 11.42 20.05 -24.96
N ALA A 201 11.93 20.79 -25.94
CA ALA A 201 11.13 21.57 -26.90
C ALA A 201 10.17 20.71 -27.72
N LYS A 202 10.36 19.39 -27.77
CA LYS A 202 9.47 18.45 -28.47
C LYS A 202 8.10 18.31 -27.80
N TYR A 203 7.96 18.70 -26.51
CA TYR A 203 6.70 18.64 -25.80
C TYR A 203 5.92 19.94 -25.98
N ASN A 204 4.67 19.80 -26.45
CA ASN A 204 3.78 20.95 -26.65
C ASN A 204 3.44 21.65 -25.32
N LYS A 205 3.11 22.94 -25.40
CA LYS A 205 2.53 23.67 -24.25
C LYS A 205 1.21 23.04 -23.83
N GLY A 206 0.98 22.92 -22.53
CA GLY A 206 -0.21 22.30 -21.95
C GLY A 206 0.12 21.27 -20.87
N PHE A 207 -0.82 20.38 -20.62
CA PHE A 207 -0.62 19.33 -19.61
C PHE A 207 0.19 18.18 -20.19
N VAL A 208 1.17 17.71 -19.40
CA VAL A 208 2.06 16.60 -19.75
C VAL A 208 2.09 15.65 -18.58
N THR A 209 1.79 14.37 -18.83
CA THR A 209 1.95 13.29 -17.85
C THR A 209 3.43 13.00 -17.67
N LEU A 210 3.87 12.96 -16.44
CA LEU A 210 5.24 12.59 -16.10
C LEU A 210 5.27 11.14 -15.69
N THR A 211 6.19 10.39 -16.26
CA THR A 211 6.40 8.98 -15.96
C THR A 211 7.81 8.74 -15.45
N TYR A 212 8.00 7.66 -14.73
CA TYR A 212 9.31 7.13 -14.41
C TYR A 212 9.28 5.63 -14.70
N LYS A 213 10.20 5.14 -15.52
CA LYS A 213 10.16 3.76 -16.05
C LYS A 213 8.80 3.42 -16.66
N TYR A 214 8.24 4.38 -17.42
CA TYR A 214 6.94 4.29 -18.08
C TYR A 214 5.72 4.17 -17.17
N LEU A 215 5.90 4.30 -15.85
CA LEU A 215 4.81 4.35 -14.87
C LEU A 215 4.47 5.80 -14.54
N PRO A 216 3.19 6.21 -14.57
CA PRO A 216 2.79 7.56 -14.23
C PRO A 216 3.17 7.91 -12.78
N ILE A 217 3.84 9.04 -12.58
CA ILE A 217 4.16 9.59 -11.26
C ILE A 217 3.47 10.93 -11.01
N GLY A 218 2.90 11.54 -12.04
CA GLY A 218 2.16 12.77 -11.89
C GLY A 218 1.94 13.53 -13.19
N ILE A 219 1.61 14.81 -13.07
CA ILE A 219 1.31 15.70 -14.18
C ILE A 219 1.92 17.08 -13.94
N CYS A 220 2.36 17.75 -15.01
CA CYS A 220 2.82 19.12 -14.98
C CYS A 220 2.10 19.96 -16.05
N LYS A 221 2.20 21.29 -15.96
CA LYS A 221 1.76 22.22 -17.02
C LYS A 221 2.96 22.83 -17.69
N ASN A 222 3.26 22.38 -18.92
CA ASN A 222 4.34 22.91 -19.73
C ASN A 222 3.98 24.32 -20.25
N LEU A 223 4.83 25.30 -19.96
CA LEU A 223 4.69 26.69 -20.45
C LEU A 223 5.66 26.99 -21.60
N GLY A 224 6.51 26.03 -21.96
CA GLY A 224 7.54 26.14 -22.98
C GLY A 224 8.94 26.37 -22.40
N ASN A 225 9.13 27.40 -21.60
CA ASN A 225 10.40 27.69 -20.94
C ASN A 225 10.56 27.02 -19.56
N ARG A 226 9.47 26.58 -18.96
CA ARG A 226 9.41 25.83 -17.70
C ARG A 226 8.14 25.02 -17.64
N ALA A 227 8.08 24.02 -16.79
CA ALA A 227 6.88 23.29 -16.47
C ALA A 227 6.49 23.52 -15.00
N ASN A 228 5.26 23.95 -14.78
CA ASN A 228 4.72 24.09 -13.43
C ASN A 228 4.42 22.71 -12.86
N ASN A 229 4.98 22.43 -11.71
CA ASN A 229 4.73 21.19 -10.97
C ASN A 229 3.34 21.21 -10.34
N LEU A 230 2.51 20.22 -10.66
CA LEU A 230 1.15 20.10 -10.13
C LEU A 230 1.05 19.00 -9.05
N TYR A 231 2.18 18.46 -8.58
CA TYR A 231 2.20 17.47 -7.53
C TYR A 231 1.72 18.06 -6.20
N PRO A 232 0.80 17.40 -5.47
CA PRO A 232 0.23 17.95 -4.24
C PRO A 232 1.29 18.24 -3.19
N GLN A 233 1.20 19.40 -2.54
CA GLN A 233 2.19 19.79 -1.52
C GLN A 233 2.26 18.83 -0.34
N SER A 234 1.12 18.26 0.05
CA SER A 234 1.04 17.29 1.13
C SER A 234 1.72 15.94 0.82
N TRP A 235 1.94 15.62 -0.47
CA TRP A 235 2.53 14.37 -0.92
C TRP A 235 4.03 14.48 -1.22
N ARG A 236 4.59 15.68 -1.14
CA ARG A 236 5.98 15.93 -1.50
C ARG A 236 6.97 15.21 -0.61
N ILE A 237 8.03 14.72 -1.20
CA ILE A 237 9.21 14.25 -0.48
C ILE A 237 9.84 15.45 0.23
N ARG A 238 9.90 15.43 1.55
CA ARG A 238 10.41 16.54 2.38
C ARG A 238 11.87 16.40 2.75
N THR A 239 12.40 15.18 2.69
CA THR A 239 13.81 14.95 3.02
C THR A 239 14.74 15.55 1.97
N THR A 240 15.86 16.10 2.42
CA THR A 240 16.98 16.53 1.57
C THR A 240 17.97 15.39 1.34
N HIS A 241 17.89 14.32 2.11
CA HIS A 241 18.76 13.15 2.01
C HIS A 241 18.18 12.18 0.96
N VAL A 242 18.42 12.53 -0.29
CA VAL A 242 18.02 11.69 -1.43
C VAL A 242 19.27 11.09 -2.04
N PRO A 243 19.28 9.76 -2.34
CA PRO A 243 20.41 9.12 -3.03
C PRO A 243 20.70 9.83 -4.36
N GLN A 244 21.98 10.06 -4.63
CA GLN A 244 22.43 10.70 -5.89
C GLN A 244 22.19 9.81 -7.10
N GLU A 245 22.17 8.50 -6.87
CA GLU A 245 21.96 7.48 -7.88
C GLU A 245 20.77 6.61 -7.52
N GLU A 246 20.13 6.04 -8.55
CA GLU A 246 19.06 5.08 -8.35
C GLU A 246 19.58 3.85 -7.63
N THR A 247 19.00 3.54 -6.47
CA THR A 247 19.31 2.32 -5.73
C THR A 247 18.39 1.21 -6.22
N THR A 248 18.93 0.19 -6.85
CA THR A 248 18.18 -1.00 -7.22
C THR A 248 17.89 -1.81 -5.96
N ILE A 249 16.64 -1.78 -5.50
CA ILE A 249 16.20 -2.54 -4.31
C ILE A 249 16.09 -4.04 -4.62
N PHE A 250 15.72 -4.36 -5.87
CA PHE A 250 15.65 -5.73 -6.36
C PHE A 250 16.60 -5.90 -7.54
N LYS A 251 17.58 -6.78 -7.41
CA LYS A 251 18.28 -7.35 -8.56
C LYS A 251 17.42 -8.53 -9.01
N ILE A 252 16.68 -8.31 -10.09
CA ILE A 252 15.99 -9.40 -10.81
C ILE A 252 17.04 -10.24 -11.55
#